data_f4f62ba11603d498a3f300458171621e
#
_entry.id   f4f62ba11603d498a3f300458171621e
#
_cell.length_a   1.000
_cell.length_b   1.000
_cell.length_c   1.000
_cell.angle_alpha   90.00
_cell.angle_beta   90.00
_cell.angle_gamma   90.00
#
_symmetry.space_group_name_H-M   'P 1'
#
loop_
_entity.id
_entity.type
_entity.pdbx_description
1 polymer ?
#
loop_
_entity_poly.entity_id
_entity_poly.type
_entity_poly.pdbx_seq_one_letter_code
_entity_poly.pdbx_strand_id
1 'polypeptide(L)'
;DSSVALKIVEKLPENMKNSVSVNTSFHSPSELAEMMKNYDFAIATRLHMAILTLGVGTPVLPIAYEFKTQELFARFGLKSWVQDIEDINASSLIETIDSFLESLPQIRQQLFESVEQERQQALKSSKLVKT
;
A
#
# COMPACT_ATOMS: atom_id res chain seq x y z
N ASP A 1 -11.14 14.38 3.58
CA ASP A 1 -10.81 12.95 3.70
C ASP A 1 -11.15 12.38 5.07
N SER A 2 -10.81 13.08 6.16
CA SER A 2 -11.17 12.64 7.52
C SER A 2 -12.68 12.56 7.72
N SER A 3 -13.44 13.47 7.13
CA SER A 3 -14.90 13.47 7.23
C SER A 3 -15.53 12.25 6.58
N VAL A 4 -14.98 11.79 5.47
CA VAL A 4 -15.43 10.57 4.78
C VAL A 4 -15.16 9.34 5.64
N ALA A 5 -13.96 9.25 6.20
CA ALA A 5 -13.58 8.14 7.07
C ALA A 5 -14.49 8.06 8.31
N LEU A 6 -14.80 9.20 8.94
CA LEU A 6 -15.69 9.25 10.08
C LEU A 6 -17.10 8.79 9.72
N LYS A 7 -17.61 9.18 8.54
CA LYS A 7 -18.91 8.72 8.04
C LYS A 7 -18.97 7.22 7.83
N ILE A 8 -17.87 6.63 7.33
CA ILE A 8 -17.79 5.18 7.14
C ILE A 8 -17.87 4.47 8.48
N VAL A 9 -17.13 4.95 9.49
CA VAL A 9 -17.14 4.35 10.83
C VAL A 9 -18.54 4.42 11.45
N GLU A 10 -19.25 5.52 11.29
CA GLU A 10 -20.62 5.67 11.79
C GLU A 10 -21.57 4.60 11.25
N LYS A 11 -21.35 4.14 10.04
CA LYS A 11 -22.18 3.13 9.38
C LYS A 11 -21.84 1.69 9.78
N LEU A 12 -20.74 1.49 10.48
CA LEU A 12 -20.33 0.15 10.91
C LEU A 12 -21.21 -0.37 12.04
N PRO A 13 -21.42 -1.70 12.12
CA PRO A 13 -22.08 -2.29 13.29
C PRO A 13 -21.31 -1.97 14.57
N GLU A 14 -22.03 -1.82 15.68
CA GLU A 14 -21.45 -1.44 16.98
C GLU A 14 -20.30 -2.39 17.42
N ASN A 15 -20.46 -3.69 17.15
CA ASN A 15 -19.44 -4.67 17.51
C ASN A 15 -18.14 -4.53 16.70
N MET A 16 -18.15 -3.82 15.59
CA MET A 16 -16.99 -3.58 14.74
C MET A 16 -16.29 -2.25 15.04
N LYS A 17 -17.01 -1.28 15.61
CA LYS A 17 -16.47 0.07 15.86
C LYS A 17 -15.25 0.07 16.78
N ASN A 18 -15.18 -0.87 17.72
CA ASN A 18 -14.04 -0.98 18.65
C ASN A 18 -12.75 -1.46 17.98
N SER A 19 -12.86 -2.08 16.81
CA SER A 19 -11.71 -2.61 16.06
C SER A 19 -11.19 -1.63 15.01
N VAL A 20 -11.83 -0.46 14.87
CA VAL A 20 -11.52 0.52 13.84
C VAL A 20 -11.19 1.86 14.49
N SER A 21 -10.13 2.48 14.02
CA SER A 21 -9.77 3.84 14.44
C SER A 21 -9.54 4.73 13.22
N VAL A 22 -9.83 6.01 13.37
CA VAL A 22 -9.58 7.01 12.33
C VAL A 22 -8.47 7.94 12.82
N ASN A 23 -7.40 8.05 12.04
CA ASN A 23 -6.32 8.98 12.33
C ASN A 23 -6.57 10.26 11.54
N THR A 24 -6.88 11.34 12.24
CA THR A 24 -7.17 12.65 11.65
C THR A 24 -6.00 13.62 11.79
N SER A 25 -4.92 13.21 12.44
CA SER A 25 -3.76 14.05 12.68
C SER A 25 -2.89 14.17 11.43
N PHE A 26 -2.23 15.30 11.29
CA PHE A 26 -1.22 15.49 10.27
C PHE A 26 0.06 14.77 10.70
N HIS A 27 0.70 14.07 9.75
CA HIS A 27 1.97 13.38 9.98
C HIS A 27 2.97 13.76 8.90
N SER A 28 4.24 13.87 9.27
CA SER A 28 5.33 14.02 8.33
C SER A 28 5.54 12.70 7.56
N PRO A 29 6.21 12.70 6.39
CA PRO A 29 6.51 11.46 5.68
C PRO A 29 7.26 10.43 6.52
N SER A 30 8.21 10.87 7.37
CA SER A 30 8.94 9.95 8.24
C SER A 30 8.06 9.34 9.32
N GLU A 31 7.14 10.10 9.88
CA GLU A 31 6.17 9.58 10.84
C GLU A 31 5.23 8.56 10.21
N LEU A 32 4.73 8.84 9.01
CA LEU A 32 3.89 7.91 8.26
C LEU A 32 4.64 6.62 7.95
N ALA A 33 5.92 6.72 7.54
CA ALA A 33 6.74 5.55 7.27
C ALA A 33 6.88 4.65 8.50
N GLU A 34 7.12 5.25 9.68
CA GLU A 34 7.20 4.50 10.92
C GLU A 34 5.88 3.83 11.27
N MET A 35 4.76 4.52 11.04
CA MET A 35 3.43 3.93 11.26
C MET A 35 3.18 2.73 10.33
N MET A 36 3.53 2.88 9.06
CA MET A 36 3.28 1.82 8.05
C MET A 36 4.07 0.54 8.34
N LYS A 37 5.22 0.62 8.98
CA LYS A 37 6.01 -0.56 9.38
C LYS A 37 5.24 -1.51 10.30
N ASN A 38 4.30 -1.00 11.07
CA ASN A 38 3.57 -1.75 12.08
C ASN A 38 2.33 -2.46 11.55
N TYR A 39 1.98 -2.25 10.29
CA TYR A 39 0.81 -2.87 9.68
C TYR A 39 1.17 -4.14 8.93
N ASP A 40 0.25 -5.08 8.90
CA ASP A 40 0.40 -6.32 8.12
C ASP A 40 0.31 -6.06 6.63
N PHE A 41 -0.57 -5.15 6.24
CA PHE A 41 -0.73 -4.66 4.87
C PHE A 41 -1.49 -3.35 4.88
N ALA A 42 -1.55 -2.69 3.72
CA ALA A 42 -2.32 -1.47 3.53
C ALA A 42 -3.12 -1.54 2.23
N ILE A 43 -4.24 -0.84 2.19
CA ILE A 43 -4.98 -0.58 0.96
C ILE A 43 -4.79 0.90 0.67
N ALA A 44 -4.21 1.24 -0.48
CA ALA A 44 -3.85 2.61 -0.79
C ALA A 44 -4.51 3.08 -2.09
N THR A 45 -5.10 4.26 -2.05
CA THR A 45 -5.66 4.92 -3.22
C THR A 45 -4.75 6.02 -3.77
N ARG A 46 -3.77 6.47 -2.97
CA ARG A 46 -2.84 7.53 -3.36
C ARG A 46 -1.46 6.95 -3.64
N LEU A 47 -0.88 7.36 -4.77
CA LEU A 47 0.42 6.87 -5.23
C LEU A 47 1.52 7.11 -4.21
N HIS A 48 1.60 8.31 -3.63
CA HIS A 48 2.65 8.65 -2.67
C HIS A 48 2.57 7.79 -1.41
N MET A 49 1.36 7.48 -0.95
CA MET A 49 1.19 6.59 0.20
C MET A 49 1.62 5.17 -0.14
N ALA A 50 1.31 4.71 -1.36
CA ALA A 50 1.76 3.40 -1.82
C ALA A 50 3.29 3.32 -1.87
N ILE A 51 3.95 4.33 -2.42
CA ILE A 51 5.42 4.40 -2.50
C ILE A 51 6.02 4.33 -1.10
N LEU A 52 5.52 5.14 -0.17
CA LEU A 52 6.02 5.20 1.19
C LEU A 52 5.88 3.85 1.89
N THR A 53 4.73 3.22 1.76
CA THR A 53 4.41 1.96 2.41
C THR A 53 5.24 0.80 1.85
N LEU A 54 5.37 0.71 0.53
CA LEU A 54 6.24 -0.28 -0.12
C LEU A 54 7.69 -0.09 0.30
N GLY A 55 8.12 1.17 0.42
CA GLY A 55 9.49 1.49 0.80
C GLY A 55 9.91 0.98 2.17
N VAL A 56 8.97 0.79 3.09
CA VAL A 56 9.23 0.23 4.42
C VAL A 56 8.94 -1.29 4.49
N GLY A 57 8.65 -1.91 3.35
CA GLY A 57 8.46 -3.35 3.27
C GLY A 57 7.08 -3.85 3.63
N THR A 58 6.10 -2.97 3.72
CA THR A 58 4.72 -3.34 4.02
C THR A 58 3.94 -3.60 2.74
N PRO A 59 3.28 -4.76 2.58
CA PRO A 59 2.48 -5.05 1.39
C PRO A 59 1.34 -4.06 1.19
N VAL A 60 1.11 -3.68 -0.05
CA VAL A 60 0.06 -2.73 -0.42
C VAL A 60 -0.83 -3.34 -1.48
N LEU A 61 -2.14 -3.28 -1.25
CA LEU A 61 -3.16 -3.54 -2.27
C LEU A 61 -3.58 -2.17 -2.84
N PRO A 62 -3.17 -1.82 -4.06
CA PRO A 62 -3.45 -0.49 -4.58
C PRO A 62 -4.77 -0.44 -5.34
N ILE A 63 -5.51 0.64 -5.11
CA ILE A 63 -6.67 0.99 -5.93
C ILE A 63 -6.25 2.18 -6.77
N ALA A 64 -6.07 1.96 -8.08
CA ALA A 64 -5.47 2.93 -8.98
C ALA A 64 -6.51 3.72 -9.75
N TYR A 65 -6.30 5.01 -9.83
CA TYR A 65 -6.98 5.89 -10.79
C TYR A 65 -5.98 6.54 -11.75
N GLU A 66 -4.71 6.18 -11.65
CA GLU A 66 -3.63 6.70 -12.48
C GLU A 66 -2.78 5.57 -13.04
N PHE A 67 -2.29 5.77 -14.25
CA PHE A 67 -1.38 4.83 -14.92
C PHE A 67 -0.07 4.63 -14.15
N LYS A 68 0.42 5.67 -13.49
CA LYS A 68 1.68 5.63 -12.72
C LYS A 68 1.69 4.57 -11.63
N THR A 69 0.54 4.30 -11.02
CA THR A 69 0.43 3.25 -9.99
C THR A 69 0.72 1.88 -10.60
N GLN A 70 0.19 1.61 -11.79
CA GLN A 70 0.44 0.34 -12.48
C GLN A 70 1.92 0.17 -12.83
N GLU A 71 2.58 1.22 -13.28
CA GLU A 71 4.01 1.20 -13.59
C GLU A 71 4.84 0.92 -12.34
N LEU A 72 4.52 1.58 -11.23
CA LEU A 72 5.21 1.36 -9.97
C LEU A 72 5.12 -0.10 -9.51
N PHE A 73 3.92 -0.64 -9.49
CA PHE A 73 3.69 -2.01 -9.02
C PHE A 73 4.29 -3.05 -9.97
N ALA A 74 4.35 -2.76 -11.26
CA ALA A 74 5.04 -3.62 -12.23
C ALA A 74 6.53 -3.76 -11.91
N ARG A 75 7.16 -2.68 -11.47
CA ARG A 75 8.58 -2.69 -11.07
C ARG A 75 8.85 -3.60 -9.88
N PHE A 76 7.88 -3.77 -9.00
CA PHE A 76 7.98 -4.66 -7.83
C PHE A 76 7.43 -6.06 -8.08
N GLY A 77 7.03 -6.37 -9.32
CA GLY A 77 6.45 -7.67 -9.64
C GLY A 77 5.06 -7.89 -9.07
N LEU A 78 4.36 -6.81 -8.72
CA LEU A 78 3.07 -6.84 -8.03
C LEU A 78 1.92 -6.27 -8.87
N LYS A 79 2.12 -6.13 -10.18
CA LYS A 79 1.14 -5.52 -11.08
C LYS A 79 -0.22 -6.21 -11.05
N SER A 80 -0.24 -7.54 -10.86
CA SER A 80 -1.48 -8.31 -10.83
C SER A 80 -2.41 -7.92 -9.68
N TRP A 81 -1.90 -7.26 -8.65
CA TRP A 81 -2.68 -6.82 -7.50
C TRP A 81 -3.30 -5.43 -7.65
N VAL A 82 -2.92 -4.69 -8.69
CA VAL A 82 -3.46 -3.34 -8.93
C VAL A 82 -4.93 -3.45 -9.32
N GLN A 83 -5.79 -2.74 -8.59
CA GLN A 83 -7.23 -2.67 -8.84
C GLN A 83 -7.55 -1.32 -9.49
N ASP A 84 -8.24 -1.35 -10.62
CA ASP A 84 -8.70 -0.11 -11.28
C ASP A 84 -9.95 0.38 -10.57
N ILE A 85 -9.95 1.66 -10.17
CA ILE A 85 -11.06 2.25 -9.43
C ILE A 85 -12.37 2.23 -10.23
N GLU A 86 -12.32 2.23 -11.55
CA GLU A 86 -13.51 2.18 -12.39
C GLU A 86 -14.13 0.80 -12.45
N ASP A 87 -13.36 -0.25 -12.20
CA ASP A 87 -13.80 -1.62 -12.32
C ASP A 87 -14.15 -2.29 -11.00
N ILE A 88 -13.81 -1.69 -9.86
CA ILE A 88 -14.05 -2.31 -8.56
C ILE A 88 -15.50 -2.16 -8.11
N ASN A 89 -15.96 -3.17 -7.41
CA ASN A 89 -17.21 -3.12 -6.63
C ASN A 89 -16.96 -3.86 -5.31
N ALA A 90 -17.92 -3.81 -4.39
CA ALA A 90 -17.76 -4.40 -3.07
C ALA A 90 -17.42 -5.89 -3.14
N SER A 91 -18.14 -6.65 -3.95
CA SER A 91 -17.94 -8.11 -4.08
C SER A 91 -16.56 -8.46 -4.64
N SER A 92 -16.15 -7.80 -5.73
CA SER A 92 -14.85 -8.08 -6.35
C SER A 92 -13.69 -7.65 -5.45
N LEU A 93 -13.85 -6.54 -4.74
CA LEU A 93 -12.81 -6.06 -3.82
C LEU A 93 -12.64 -7.00 -2.64
N ILE A 94 -13.71 -7.49 -2.06
CA ILE A 94 -13.65 -8.47 -0.95
C ILE A 94 -12.93 -9.74 -1.39
N GLU A 95 -13.26 -10.28 -2.57
CA GLU A 95 -12.58 -11.45 -3.12
C GLU A 95 -11.09 -11.19 -3.32
N THR A 96 -10.73 -10.02 -3.84
CA THR A 96 -9.34 -9.63 -4.03
C THR A 96 -8.61 -9.51 -2.70
N ILE A 97 -9.22 -8.91 -1.69
CA ILE A 97 -8.64 -8.79 -0.34
C ILE A 97 -8.39 -10.18 0.24
N ASP A 98 -9.35 -11.10 0.13
CA ASP A 98 -9.18 -12.47 0.63
C ASP A 98 -8.01 -13.18 -0.05
N SER A 99 -7.90 -13.07 -1.38
CA SER A 99 -6.77 -13.63 -2.13
C SER A 99 -5.45 -12.98 -1.72
N PHE A 100 -5.45 -11.67 -1.53
CA PHE A 100 -4.28 -10.92 -1.09
C PHE A 100 -3.80 -11.38 0.29
N LEU A 101 -4.72 -11.56 1.22
CA LEU A 101 -4.41 -12.05 2.57
C LEU A 101 -3.81 -13.46 2.55
N GLU A 102 -4.35 -14.35 1.73
CA GLU A 102 -3.80 -15.70 1.55
C GLU A 102 -2.40 -15.68 0.96
N SER A 103 -2.09 -14.68 0.13
CA SER A 103 -0.81 -14.55 -0.56
C SER A 103 0.19 -13.66 0.17
N LEU A 104 -0.13 -13.15 1.36
CA LEU A 104 0.74 -12.21 2.08
C LEU A 104 2.17 -12.69 2.25
N PRO A 105 2.46 -13.95 2.64
CA PRO A 105 3.84 -14.38 2.77
C PRO A 105 4.64 -14.28 1.47
N GLN A 106 4.04 -14.67 0.35
CA GLN A 106 4.67 -14.59 -0.96
C GLN A 106 4.86 -13.13 -1.41
N ILE A 107 3.86 -12.29 -1.13
CA ILE A 107 3.91 -10.85 -1.47
C ILE A 107 5.03 -10.17 -0.68
N ARG A 108 5.15 -10.47 0.61
CA ARG A 108 6.24 -9.94 1.45
C ARG A 108 7.61 -10.34 0.94
N GLN A 109 7.77 -11.59 0.54
CA GLN A 109 9.02 -12.09 -0.01
C GLN A 109 9.35 -11.39 -1.33
N GLN A 110 8.38 -11.27 -2.23
CA GLN A 110 8.55 -10.57 -3.50
C GLN A 110 8.92 -9.10 -3.28
N LEU A 111 8.24 -8.45 -2.35
CA LEU A 111 8.49 -7.05 -2.02
C LEU A 111 9.89 -6.86 -1.44
N PHE A 112 10.30 -7.72 -0.52
CA PHE A 112 11.63 -7.67 0.08
C PHE A 112 12.71 -7.77 -0.99
N GLU A 113 12.61 -8.73 -1.89
CA GLU A 113 13.56 -8.92 -2.98
C GLU A 113 13.60 -7.72 -3.92
N SER A 114 12.43 -7.16 -4.25
CA SER A 114 12.35 -6.01 -5.15
C SER A 114 12.91 -4.73 -4.53
N VAL A 115 12.65 -4.51 -3.25
CA VAL A 115 13.21 -3.36 -2.51
C VAL A 115 14.73 -3.46 -2.45
N GLU A 116 15.27 -4.65 -2.19
CA GLU A 116 16.73 -4.86 -2.18
C GLU A 116 17.35 -4.62 -3.55
N GLN A 117 16.71 -5.07 -4.63
CA GLN A 117 17.19 -4.81 -5.98
C GLN A 117 17.21 -3.32 -6.32
N GLU A 118 16.15 -2.60 -5.97
CA GLU A 118 16.08 -1.13 -6.18
C GLU A 118 17.17 -0.41 -5.38
N ARG A 119 17.40 -0.85 -4.15
CA ARG A 119 18.45 -0.31 -3.29
C ARG A 119 19.83 -0.53 -3.89
N GLN A 120 20.12 -1.73 -4.39
CA GLN A 120 21.39 -2.05 -5.03
C GLN A 120 21.63 -1.21 -6.28
N GLN A 121 20.58 -1.00 -7.07
CA GLN A 121 20.65 -0.15 -8.27
C GLN A 121 20.93 1.32 -7.91
N ALA A 122 20.28 1.82 -6.88
CA ALA A 122 20.50 3.19 -6.39
C ALA A 122 21.94 3.38 -5.92
N LEU A 123 22.52 2.40 -5.22
CA LEU A 123 23.90 2.42 -4.76
C LEU A 123 24.88 2.41 -5.95
N LYS A 124 24.63 1.61 -6.96
CA LYS A 124 25.46 1.58 -8.19
C LYS A 124 25.42 2.93 -8.91
N SER A 125 24.25 3.51 -9.05
CA SER A 125 24.10 4.82 -9.68
C SER A 125 24.82 5.92 -8.90
N SER A 126 24.75 5.87 -7.58
CA SER A 126 25.45 6.81 -6.71
C SER A 126 26.98 6.70 -6.88
N LYS A 127 27.52 5.48 -6.96
CA LYS A 127 28.95 5.25 -7.17
C LYS A 127 29.43 5.76 -8.53
N LEU A 128 28.62 5.58 -9.57
CA LEU A 128 28.94 6.07 -10.92
C LEU A 128 29.00 7.59 -10.98
N VAL A 129 28.11 8.27 -10.27
CA VAL A 129 28.07 9.73 -10.20
C VAL A 129 29.28 10.30 -9.47
N LYS A 130 29.82 9.60 -8.48
CA LYS A 130 30.97 10.04 -7.68
C LYS A 130 32.32 9.87 -8.38
N THR A 131 32.38 9.08 -9.41
CA THR A 131 33.59 8.89 -10.19
C THR A 131 33.68 9.87 -11.36
#